data_ddc91624d8dcd58b5a919322f2ff9dbf
#
_entry.id   ddc91624d8dcd58b5a919322f2ff9dbf
#
_cell.length_a   1.000
_cell.length_b   1.000
_cell.length_c   1.000
_cell.angle_alpha   90.00
_cell.angle_beta   90.00
_cell.angle_gamma   90.00
#
_symmetry.space_group_name_H-M   'P 1'
#
loop_
_entity.id
_entity.type
_entity.pdbx_description
1 polymer ?
#
loop_
_entity_poly.entity_id
_entity_poly.type
_entity_poly.pdbx_seq_one_letter_code
_entity_poly.pdbx_strand_id
1 'polypeptide(L)'
;YPAVHYQRLAQAFPEAASQLKPGSLGENISSPTLDESRVRIGDVFGLGEARLQLCQPRSPCWKIDARFGVDGMAAYIAEHHLTGWYFRVLLPGIVAPGDTLDIVEPGDDRLSLAQALQLWHSHRPTPLALRQLAATTGIAADWQRKIIERSDWLERHAGRPSPPPAFHVKPERN
;
A
#
# COMPACT_ATOMS: atom_id res chain seq x y z
N TYR A 1 -4.29 3.54 -7.22
CA TYR A 1 -4.63 4.27 -6.00
C TYR A 1 -6.14 4.44 -5.88
N PRO A 2 -6.74 4.17 -4.71
CA PRO A 2 -8.18 4.38 -4.48
C PRO A 2 -8.57 5.86 -4.56
N ALA A 3 -9.41 6.22 -5.53
CA ALA A 3 -9.83 7.62 -5.69
C ALA A 3 -10.69 8.12 -4.51
N VAL A 4 -11.32 7.22 -3.77
CA VAL A 4 -12.10 7.55 -2.57
C VAL A 4 -11.25 8.21 -1.47
N HIS A 5 -9.95 7.98 -1.45
CA HIS A 5 -9.05 8.57 -0.45
C HIS A 5 -8.81 10.06 -0.66
N TYR A 6 -8.97 10.57 -1.89
CA TYR A 6 -8.76 12.00 -2.16
C TYR A 6 -9.71 12.89 -1.36
N GLN A 7 -10.96 12.47 -1.19
CA GLN A 7 -11.91 13.22 -0.37
C GLN A 7 -11.46 13.28 1.10
N ARG A 8 -10.99 12.16 1.64
CA ARG A 8 -10.49 12.08 3.01
C ARG A 8 -9.22 12.90 3.20
N LEU A 9 -8.31 12.88 2.23
CA LEU A 9 -7.10 13.70 2.26
C LEU A 9 -7.43 15.20 2.17
N ALA A 10 -8.38 15.58 1.31
CA ALA A 10 -8.82 16.97 1.20
C ALA A 10 -9.47 17.51 2.49
N GLN A 11 -10.14 16.66 3.25
CA GLN A 11 -10.68 17.00 4.57
C GLN A 11 -9.59 17.16 5.63
N ALA A 12 -8.58 16.30 5.60
CA ALA A 12 -7.48 16.34 6.56
C ALA A 12 -6.45 17.45 6.24
N PHE A 13 -6.30 17.82 4.97
CA PHE A 13 -5.37 18.84 4.47
C PHE A 13 -6.08 19.83 3.56
N PRO A 14 -6.93 20.75 4.13
CA PRO A 14 -7.73 21.69 3.33
C PRO A 14 -6.87 22.59 2.43
N GLU A 15 -5.66 22.94 2.84
CA GLU A 15 -4.69 23.75 2.07
C GLU A 15 -4.22 23.07 0.79
N ALA A 16 -4.24 21.76 0.74
CA ALA A 16 -3.90 20.97 -0.44
C ALA A 16 -5.12 20.52 -1.26
N ALA A 17 -6.35 20.78 -0.78
CA ALA A 17 -7.59 20.20 -1.33
C ALA A 17 -7.76 20.43 -2.84
N SER A 18 -7.42 21.63 -3.34
CA SER A 18 -7.54 21.97 -4.77
C SER A 18 -6.58 21.18 -5.68
N GLN A 19 -5.51 20.60 -5.11
CA GLN A 19 -4.50 19.83 -5.83
C GLN A 19 -4.77 18.31 -5.77
N LEU A 20 -5.60 17.86 -4.82
CA LEU A 20 -5.89 16.46 -4.55
C LEU A 20 -6.96 15.92 -5.54
N LYS A 21 -6.49 15.24 -6.58
CA LYS A 21 -7.32 14.65 -7.65
C LYS A 21 -6.63 13.41 -8.22
N PRO A 22 -7.35 12.53 -8.92
CA PRO A 22 -6.74 11.37 -9.59
C PRO A 22 -5.47 11.73 -10.36
N GLY A 23 -4.41 10.96 -10.16
CA GLY A 23 -3.06 11.18 -10.71
C GLY A 23 -2.15 12.06 -9.85
N SER A 24 -2.68 12.81 -8.88
CA SER A 24 -1.87 13.78 -8.13
C SER A 24 -0.89 13.14 -7.13
N LEU A 25 -1.13 11.92 -6.68
CA LEU A 25 -0.21 11.13 -5.86
C LEU A 25 0.78 10.29 -6.69
N GLY A 26 0.83 10.53 -8.01
CA GLY A 26 1.75 9.87 -8.93
C GLY A 26 1.35 8.44 -9.27
N GLU A 27 0.09 8.10 -9.10
CA GLU A 27 -0.45 6.83 -9.52
C GLU A 27 -0.73 6.80 -11.03
N ASN A 28 -0.57 5.63 -11.65
CA ASN A 28 -0.90 5.40 -13.05
C ASN A 28 -2.37 5.03 -13.22
N ILE A 29 -2.97 4.39 -12.21
CA ILE A 29 -4.34 3.92 -12.21
C ILE A 29 -5.03 4.45 -10.96
N SER A 30 -6.14 5.15 -11.13
CA SER A 30 -7.06 5.56 -10.06
C SER A 30 -8.33 4.73 -10.14
N SER A 31 -8.68 4.01 -9.07
CA SER A 31 -9.92 3.24 -9.00
C SER A 31 -10.96 3.98 -8.15
N PRO A 32 -12.18 4.20 -8.66
CA PRO A 32 -13.24 4.84 -7.88
C PRO A 32 -13.95 3.89 -6.91
N THR A 33 -13.82 2.58 -7.08
CA THR A 33 -14.64 1.57 -6.39
C THR A 33 -13.87 0.63 -5.48
N LEU A 34 -12.54 0.54 -5.64
CA LEU A 34 -11.69 -0.34 -4.85
C LEU A 34 -10.93 0.44 -3.79
N ASP A 35 -10.74 -0.20 -2.64
CA ASP A 35 -9.87 0.25 -1.57
C ASP A 35 -9.15 -0.96 -0.93
N GLU A 36 -8.28 -0.71 0.03
CA GLU A 36 -7.46 -1.73 0.68
C GLU A 36 -8.28 -2.79 1.43
N SER A 37 -9.54 -2.51 1.77
CA SER A 37 -10.42 -3.48 2.44
C SER A 37 -11.01 -4.52 1.49
N ARG A 38 -11.05 -4.20 0.19
CA ARG A 38 -11.69 -4.99 -0.86
C ARG A 38 -10.73 -5.81 -1.70
N VAL A 39 -9.44 -5.59 -1.54
CA VAL A 39 -8.40 -6.25 -2.35
C VAL A 39 -7.44 -7.04 -1.47
N ARG A 40 -6.74 -8.02 -2.06
CA ARG A 40 -5.79 -8.91 -1.39
C ARG A 40 -4.49 -9.01 -2.18
N ILE A 41 -3.41 -9.31 -1.48
CA ILE A 41 -2.16 -9.70 -2.14
C ILE A 41 -2.41 -10.95 -2.98
N GLY A 42 -1.96 -10.93 -4.24
CA GLY A 42 -2.13 -12.02 -5.17
C GLY A 42 -3.39 -11.91 -6.05
N ASP A 43 -4.36 -11.04 -5.71
CA ASP A 43 -5.49 -10.79 -6.60
C ASP A 43 -4.99 -10.44 -8.01
N VAL A 44 -5.54 -11.10 -9.03
CA VAL A 44 -5.29 -10.77 -10.43
C VAL A 44 -6.47 -9.99 -10.98
N PHE A 45 -6.15 -8.86 -11.57
CA PHE A 45 -7.11 -7.94 -12.17
C PHE A 45 -7.04 -7.97 -13.68
N GLY A 46 -8.20 -7.91 -14.31
CA GLY A 46 -8.35 -7.51 -15.70
C GLY A 46 -8.44 -5.98 -15.80
N LEU A 47 -7.71 -5.38 -16.72
CA LEU A 47 -7.83 -3.97 -17.09
C LEU A 47 -7.58 -3.85 -18.60
N GLY A 48 -8.61 -3.59 -19.40
CA GLY A 48 -8.50 -3.67 -20.84
C GLY A 48 -7.95 -5.04 -21.27
N GLU A 49 -6.88 -5.05 -22.06
CA GLU A 49 -6.20 -6.27 -22.48
C GLU A 49 -5.17 -6.79 -21.45
N ALA A 50 -4.82 -5.99 -20.44
CA ALA A 50 -3.78 -6.34 -19.47
C ALA A 50 -4.29 -7.24 -18.35
N ARG A 51 -3.34 -8.01 -17.75
CA ARG A 51 -3.53 -8.73 -16.49
C ARG A 51 -2.52 -8.24 -15.47
N LEU A 52 -3.03 -7.79 -14.33
CA LEU A 52 -2.26 -7.12 -13.30
C LEU A 52 -2.43 -7.86 -11.98
N GLN A 53 -1.34 -8.23 -11.31
CA GLN A 53 -1.39 -8.88 -10.00
C GLN A 53 -1.02 -7.89 -8.89
N LEU A 54 -1.89 -7.74 -7.88
CA LEU A 54 -1.58 -6.98 -6.69
C LEU A 54 -0.46 -7.67 -5.92
N CYS A 55 0.69 -7.01 -5.72
CA CYS A 55 1.86 -7.64 -5.14
C CYS A 55 2.37 -7.00 -3.85
N GLN A 56 2.09 -5.74 -3.58
CA GLN A 56 2.48 -5.05 -2.34
C GLN A 56 1.76 -3.71 -2.17
N PRO A 57 1.60 -3.21 -0.93
CA PRO A 57 1.17 -1.83 -0.72
C PRO A 57 2.24 -0.83 -1.17
N ARG A 58 1.82 0.40 -1.45
CA ARG A 58 2.75 1.52 -1.60
C ARG A 58 3.27 1.95 -0.22
N SER A 59 4.48 2.50 -0.20
CA SER A 59 5.05 3.13 1.00
C SER A 59 5.03 4.64 0.81
N PRO A 60 4.18 5.38 1.55
CA PRO A 60 4.20 6.84 1.50
C PRO A 60 5.56 7.37 1.94
N CYS A 61 5.98 8.48 1.36
CA CYS A 61 7.25 9.08 1.69
C CYS A 61 7.15 10.62 1.69
N TRP A 62 8.16 11.30 2.25
CA TRP A 62 8.24 12.75 2.35
C TRP A 62 8.03 13.53 1.04
N LYS A 63 8.20 12.87 -0.11
CA LYS A 63 7.95 13.49 -1.42
C LYS A 63 6.49 13.87 -1.63
N ILE A 64 5.56 13.21 -0.92
CA ILE A 64 4.15 13.57 -0.91
C ILE A 64 3.99 14.94 -0.25
N ASP A 65 4.54 15.12 0.93
CA ASP A 65 4.51 16.40 1.67
C ASP A 65 5.12 17.53 0.83
N ALA A 66 6.29 17.28 0.25
CA ALA A 66 6.97 18.26 -0.62
C ALA A 66 6.17 18.62 -1.87
N ARG A 67 5.44 17.66 -2.46
CA ARG A 67 4.63 17.88 -3.66
C ARG A 67 3.44 18.81 -3.39
N PHE A 68 2.79 18.62 -2.24
CA PHE A 68 1.58 19.39 -1.89
C PHE A 68 1.88 20.62 -1.03
N GLY A 69 3.13 20.79 -0.59
CA GLY A 69 3.55 21.90 0.26
C GLY A 69 2.96 21.84 1.67
N VAL A 70 2.68 20.65 2.17
CA VAL A 70 2.10 20.40 3.49
C VAL A 70 2.98 19.45 4.28
N ASP A 71 2.93 19.53 5.60
CA ASP A 71 3.64 18.60 6.47
C ASP A 71 2.69 17.52 7.00
N GLY A 72 3.17 16.27 7.04
CA GLY A 72 2.49 15.16 7.70
C GLY A 72 1.48 14.40 6.85
N MET A 73 1.27 14.74 5.58
CA MET A 73 0.34 14.00 4.71
C MET A 73 0.83 12.57 4.48
N ALA A 74 2.13 12.36 4.27
CA ALA A 74 2.70 11.02 4.12
C ALA A 74 2.51 10.17 5.37
N ALA A 75 2.70 10.77 6.55
CA ALA A 75 2.46 10.10 7.84
C ALA A 75 0.97 9.75 8.01
N TYR A 76 0.08 10.69 7.69
CA TYR A 76 -1.37 10.47 7.74
C TYR A 76 -1.81 9.32 6.85
N ILE A 77 -1.33 9.28 5.59
CA ILE A 77 -1.63 8.20 4.64
C ILE A 77 -1.19 6.84 5.22
N ALA A 78 -0.04 6.80 5.84
CA ALA A 78 0.51 5.59 6.45
C ALA A 78 -0.28 5.14 7.67
N GLU A 79 -0.56 6.04 8.61
CA GLU A 79 -1.28 5.78 9.85
C GLU A 79 -2.71 5.28 9.58
N HIS A 80 -3.35 5.83 8.54
CA HIS A 80 -4.72 5.47 8.18
C HIS A 80 -4.81 4.39 7.11
N HIS A 81 -3.66 3.81 6.70
CA HIS A 81 -3.57 2.74 5.68
C HIS A 81 -4.16 3.11 4.31
N LEU A 82 -4.09 4.40 3.93
CA LEU A 82 -4.60 4.93 2.65
C LEU A 82 -3.52 4.86 1.56
N THR A 83 -2.79 3.75 1.50
CA THR A 83 -1.53 3.68 0.76
C THR A 83 -1.70 3.49 -0.74
N GLY A 84 -2.79 2.82 -1.15
CA GLY A 84 -2.85 2.19 -2.46
C GLY A 84 -1.83 1.04 -2.58
N TRP A 85 -1.64 0.54 -3.77
CA TRP A 85 -0.79 -0.64 -4.00
C TRP A 85 -0.06 -0.59 -5.33
N TYR A 86 0.89 -1.54 -5.50
CA TYR A 86 1.55 -1.81 -6.75
C TYR A 86 1.05 -3.09 -7.40
N PHE A 87 1.00 -3.05 -8.71
CA PHE A 87 0.74 -4.21 -9.53
C PHE A 87 2.03 -4.74 -10.17
N ARG A 88 2.10 -6.05 -10.30
CA ARG A 88 2.95 -6.75 -11.24
C ARG A 88 2.17 -6.97 -12.53
N VAL A 89 2.73 -6.63 -13.67
CA VAL A 89 2.12 -6.94 -14.98
C VAL A 89 2.37 -8.41 -15.28
N LEU A 90 1.31 -9.21 -15.34
CA LEU A 90 1.38 -10.62 -15.74
C LEU A 90 1.24 -10.76 -17.25
N LEU A 91 0.33 -10.00 -17.85
CA LEU A 91 0.12 -9.92 -19.28
C LEU A 91 0.06 -8.44 -19.66
N PRO A 92 0.99 -7.96 -20.51
CA PRO A 92 0.89 -6.61 -21.05
C PRO A 92 -0.25 -6.50 -22.06
N GLY A 93 -0.83 -5.31 -22.20
CA GLY A 93 -1.92 -5.03 -23.14
C GLY A 93 -2.28 -3.56 -23.15
N ILE A 94 -3.12 -3.17 -24.09
CA ILE A 94 -3.63 -1.81 -24.20
C ILE A 94 -4.67 -1.59 -23.11
N VAL A 95 -4.56 -0.46 -22.43
CA VAL A 95 -5.51 0.02 -21.43
C VAL A 95 -5.91 1.46 -21.76
N ALA A 96 -7.15 1.82 -21.48
CA ALA A 96 -7.69 3.14 -21.74
C ALA A 96 -8.44 3.70 -20.53
N PRO A 97 -8.53 5.02 -20.39
CA PRO A 97 -9.42 5.64 -19.42
C PRO A 97 -10.86 5.16 -19.61
N GLY A 98 -11.49 4.69 -18.54
CA GLY A 98 -12.83 4.13 -18.56
C GLY A 98 -12.88 2.60 -18.61
N ASP A 99 -11.75 1.93 -18.83
CA ASP A 99 -11.69 0.48 -18.67
C ASP A 99 -12.00 0.07 -17.24
N THR A 100 -12.75 -1.02 -17.08
CA THR A 100 -13.06 -1.57 -15.76
C THR A 100 -11.84 -2.29 -15.18
N LEU A 101 -11.65 -2.14 -13.87
CA LEU A 101 -10.62 -2.84 -13.10
C LEU A 101 -11.31 -3.89 -12.23
N ASP A 102 -11.41 -5.12 -12.73
CA ASP A 102 -12.14 -6.21 -12.08
C ASP A 102 -11.21 -7.33 -11.64
N ILE A 103 -11.50 -7.92 -10.47
CA ILE A 103 -10.78 -9.11 -10.00
C ILE A 103 -11.23 -10.30 -10.87
N VAL A 104 -10.31 -10.87 -11.64
CA VAL A 104 -10.58 -12.03 -12.50
C VAL A 104 -10.11 -13.35 -11.88
N GLU A 105 -9.09 -13.29 -10.99
CA GLU A 105 -8.63 -14.41 -10.18
C GLU A 105 -8.39 -13.89 -8.77
N PRO A 106 -9.14 -14.37 -7.76
CA PRO A 106 -8.91 -13.96 -6.38
C PRO A 106 -7.59 -14.52 -5.86
N GLY A 107 -6.89 -13.72 -5.07
CA GLY A 107 -5.69 -14.12 -4.34
C GLY A 107 -6.00 -14.94 -3.09
N ASP A 108 -5.04 -14.95 -2.17
CA ASP A 108 -5.19 -15.61 -0.85
C ASP A 108 -6.29 -14.89 -0.04
N ASP A 109 -7.27 -15.62 0.47
CA ASP A 109 -8.44 -15.09 1.16
C ASP A 109 -8.23 -14.76 2.65
N ARG A 110 -7.04 -15.08 3.19
CA ARG A 110 -6.75 -14.93 4.63
C ARG A 110 -6.78 -13.49 5.12
N LEU A 111 -6.23 -12.54 4.35
CA LEU A 111 -6.13 -11.14 4.75
C LEU A 111 -6.46 -10.20 3.59
N SER A 112 -7.30 -9.19 3.85
CA SER A 112 -7.36 -8.03 2.95
C SER A 112 -6.05 -7.24 3.02
N LEU A 113 -5.81 -6.37 2.03
CA LEU A 113 -4.63 -5.49 2.06
C LEU A 113 -4.65 -4.57 3.28
N ALA A 114 -5.83 -4.10 3.70
CA ALA A 114 -5.98 -3.31 4.92
C ALA A 114 -5.55 -4.08 6.18
N GLN A 115 -5.95 -5.35 6.30
CA GLN A 115 -5.53 -6.22 7.42
C GLN A 115 -4.02 -6.53 7.37
N ALA A 116 -3.46 -6.73 6.17
CA ALA A 116 -2.03 -6.92 5.99
C ALA A 116 -1.23 -5.67 6.41
N LEU A 117 -1.73 -4.47 6.08
CA LEU A 117 -1.16 -3.20 6.52
C LEU A 117 -1.26 -3.01 8.03
N GLN A 118 -2.40 -3.33 8.65
CA GLN A 118 -2.56 -3.31 10.10
C GLN A 118 -1.54 -4.21 10.79
N LEU A 119 -1.39 -5.45 10.32
CA LEU A 119 -0.40 -6.38 10.84
C LEU A 119 1.02 -5.85 10.67
N TRP A 120 1.34 -5.34 9.47
CA TRP A 120 2.66 -4.78 9.16
C TRP A 120 3.02 -3.57 10.03
N HIS A 121 2.07 -2.69 10.35
CA HIS A 121 2.29 -1.49 11.18
C HIS A 121 2.04 -1.71 12.68
N SER A 122 1.60 -2.90 13.08
CA SER A 122 1.43 -3.24 14.51
C SER A 122 2.73 -3.05 15.28
N HIS A 123 2.66 -2.52 16.50
CA HIS A 123 3.81 -2.39 17.39
C HIS A 123 4.36 -3.74 17.88
N ARG A 124 3.51 -4.75 17.97
CA ARG A 124 3.86 -6.09 18.48
C ARG A 124 3.20 -7.20 17.65
N PRO A 125 3.49 -7.31 16.36
CA PRO A 125 2.99 -8.45 15.59
C PRO A 125 3.69 -9.72 16.09
N THR A 126 2.99 -10.85 16.03
CA THR A 126 3.66 -12.13 16.30
C THR A 126 4.56 -12.51 15.11
N PRO A 127 5.74 -13.11 15.35
CA PRO A 127 6.58 -13.61 14.27
C PRO A 127 5.83 -14.56 13.34
N LEU A 128 4.99 -15.43 13.91
CA LEU A 128 4.18 -16.37 13.13
C LEU A 128 3.23 -15.64 12.15
N ALA A 129 2.53 -14.60 12.60
CA ALA A 129 1.63 -13.83 11.73
C ALA A 129 2.38 -13.12 10.59
N LEU A 130 3.58 -12.59 10.87
CA LEU A 130 4.44 -12.01 9.86
C LEU A 130 4.92 -13.05 8.85
N ARG A 131 5.32 -14.25 9.30
CA ARG A 131 5.72 -15.35 8.41
C ARG A 131 4.55 -15.81 7.53
N GLN A 132 3.34 -15.87 8.07
CA GLN A 132 2.14 -16.19 7.30
C GLN A 132 1.87 -15.11 6.22
N LEU A 133 2.01 -13.83 6.57
CA LEU A 133 1.91 -12.75 5.59
C LEU A 133 3.00 -12.85 4.51
N ALA A 134 4.24 -13.13 4.91
CA ALA A 134 5.35 -13.31 3.96
C ALA A 134 5.17 -14.51 3.02
N ALA A 135 4.40 -15.51 3.43
CA ALA A 135 4.10 -16.70 2.63
C ALA A 135 2.90 -16.51 1.67
N THR A 136 2.30 -15.31 1.63
CA THR A 136 1.16 -15.03 0.73
C THR A 136 1.59 -15.14 -0.73
N THR A 137 0.84 -15.92 -1.51
CA THR A 137 1.11 -16.08 -2.94
C THR A 137 1.01 -14.75 -3.67
N GLY A 138 1.94 -14.46 -4.57
CA GLY A 138 1.95 -13.22 -5.36
C GLY A 138 2.62 -12.03 -4.67
N ILE A 139 3.01 -12.14 -3.39
CA ILE A 139 3.71 -11.06 -2.69
C ILE A 139 5.01 -10.66 -3.42
N ALA A 140 5.35 -9.38 -3.40
CA ALA A 140 6.60 -8.88 -3.98
C ALA A 140 7.81 -9.31 -3.13
N ALA A 141 8.87 -9.79 -3.79
CA ALA A 141 10.05 -10.33 -3.11
C ALA A 141 10.70 -9.36 -2.13
N ASP A 142 10.76 -8.07 -2.48
CA ASP A 142 11.34 -7.05 -1.59
C ASP A 142 10.50 -6.83 -0.33
N TRP A 143 9.18 -6.84 -0.44
CA TRP A 143 8.31 -6.70 0.71
C TRP A 143 8.31 -7.97 1.57
N GLN A 144 8.28 -9.14 0.94
CA GLN A 144 8.46 -10.43 1.60
C GLN A 144 9.73 -10.46 2.46
N ARG A 145 10.86 -10.07 1.89
CA ARG A 145 12.15 -10.00 2.59
C ARG A 145 12.08 -9.10 3.83
N LYS A 146 11.52 -7.89 3.71
CA LYS A 146 11.36 -6.96 4.83
C LYS A 146 10.49 -7.53 5.95
N ILE A 147 9.42 -8.25 5.59
CA ILE A 147 8.53 -8.90 6.58
C ILE A 147 9.28 -10.02 7.32
N ILE A 148 10.05 -10.84 6.60
CA ILE A 148 10.88 -11.91 7.20
C ILE A 148 11.94 -11.30 8.11
N GLU A 149 12.69 -10.30 7.66
CA GLU A 149 13.71 -9.62 8.47
C GLU A 149 13.12 -9.08 9.78
N ARG A 150 11.91 -8.50 9.72
CA ARG A 150 11.22 -8.04 10.92
C ARG A 150 10.77 -9.20 11.83
N SER A 151 10.27 -10.29 11.27
CA SER A 151 9.92 -11.50 12.02
C SER A 151 11.13 -12.06 12.78
N ASP A 152 12.26 -12.19 12.08
CA ASP A 152 13.52 -12.71 12.66
C ASP A 152 14.06 -11.77 13.76
N TRP A 153 13.90 -10.45 13.58
CA TRP A 153 14.27 -9.48 14.60
C TRP A 153 13.43 -9.68 15.87
N LEU A 154 12.11 -9.84 15.72
CA LEU A 154 11.19 -10.05 16.85
C LEU A 154 11.48 -11.35 17.61
N GLU A 155 11.83 -12.43 16.90
CA GLU A 155 12.21 -13.71 17.52
C GLU A 155 13.49 -13.55 18.35
N ARG A 156 14.51 -12.89 17.79
CA ARG A 156 15.80 -12.66 18.49
C ARG A 156 15.69 -11.72 19.68
N HIS A 157 14.68 -10.83 19.69
CA HIS A 157 14.49 -9.80 20.71
C HIS A 157 13.18 -9.99 21.47
N ALA A 158 12.80 -11.24 21.74
CA ALA A 158 11.57 -11.59 22.44
C ALA A 158 11.42 -10.74 23.73
N GLY A 159 10.26 -10.09 23.89
CA GLY A 159 9.97 -9.21 25.01
C GLY A 159 10.36 -7.74 24.82
N ARG A 160 11.05 -7.35 23.74
CA ARG A 160 11.30 -5.94 23.41
C ARG A 160 10.26 -5.41 22.43
N PRO A 161 9.79 -4.16 22.57
CA PRO A 161 8.92 -3.55 21.59
C PRO A 161 9.65 -3.42 20.25
N SER A 162 9.05 -3.89 19.17
CA SER A 162 9.53 -3.61 17.82
C SER A 162 8.97 -2.25 17.41
N PRO A 163 9.82 -1.26 17.06
CA PRO A 163 9.30 -0.06 16.44
C PRO A 163 8.53 -0.43 15.17
N PRO A 164 7.42 0.26 14.85
CA PRO A 164 6.78 0.11 13.56
C PRO A 164 7.80 0.42 12.44
N PRO A 165 7.59 -0.12 11.22
CA PRO A 165 8.47 0.18 10.10
C PRO A 165 8.55 1.69 9.91
N ALA A 166 9.76 2.22 9.87
CA ALA A 166 9.98 3.65 9.66
C ALA A 166 9.45 4.05 8.27
N PHE A 167 8.71 5.15 8.22
CA PHE A 167 8.40 5.81 6.96
C PHE A 167 9.67 6.48 6.43
N HIS A 168 9.76 6.62 5.10
CA HIS A 168 10.85 7.37 4.49
C HIS A 168 10.74 8.86 4.88
N VAL A 169 11.38 9.22 5.96
CA VAL A 169 11.47 10.60 6.45
C VAL A 169 12.39 11.39 5.53
N LYS A 170 12.12 12.69 5.38
CA LYS A 170 12.98 13.61 4.63
C LYS A 170 14.38 13.55 5.21
N PRO A 171 15.43 13.34 4.39
CA PRO A 171 16.80 13.44 4.89
C PRO A 171 17.05 14.86 5.43
N GLU A 172 17.63 14.94 6.61
CA GLU A 172 18.08 16.23 7.16
C GLU A 172 19.07 16.86 6.18
N ARG A 173 18.85 18.13 5.86
CA ARG A 173 19.84 18.89 5.07
C ARG A 173 21.02 19.19 5.98
N ASN A 174 22.14 18.57 5.72
CA ASN A 174 23.43 19.06 6.24
C ASN A 174 23.78 20.38 5.57
#